data_4aaeae93639e0bbbb202149f9427b782
#
_entry.id   4aaeae93639e0bbbb202149f9427b782
#
_cell.length_a   1.000
_cell.length_b   1.000
_cell.length_c   1.000
_cell.angle_alpha   90.00
_cell.angle_beta   90.00
_cell.angle_gamma   90.00
#
_symmetry.space_group_name_H-M   'P 1'
#
loop_
_entity.id
_entity.type
_entity.pdbx_description
1 polymer ?
#
loop_
_entity_poly.entity_id
_entity_poly.type
_entity_poly.pdbx_seq_one_letter_code
_entity_poly.pdbx_strand_id
1 'polypeptide(L)'
;AELLSAQLSSGDAVLLCAGDAHTPSHYRMAAGFEAYLRENSVPLTLVRADGYHDKQELALRLRRTLAEDARISGAFSVSARLSVLLADAVAQMGRAGQVRVVASDLFGETVRNMEEGLVQNILYKDPAQQGYLAARLMGDFVLRGIQPPAGVHYVESRVIFKSSLAYYRASGAVCP
;
A
#
# COMPACT_ATOMS: atom_id res chain seq x y z
N ALA A 1 -7.63 0.21 -4.84
CA ALA A 1 -9.08 0.28 -4.70
C ALA A 1 -9.75 -0.90 -5.40
N GLU A 2 -9.57 -1.07 -6.72
CA GLU A 2 -10.17 -2.13 -7.55
C GLU A 2 -10.08 -3.52 -6.92
N LEU A 3 -8.88 -3.93 -6.49
CA LEU A 3 -8.64 -5.23 -5.88
C LEU A 3 -9.50 -5.48 -4.63
N LEU A 4 -9.67 -4.46 -3.78
CA LEU A 4 -10.53 -4.56 -2.60
C LEU A 4 -12.02 -4.55 -3.00
N SER A 5 -12.40 -3.70 -3.96
CA SER A 5 -13.78 -3.65 -4.43
C SER A 5 -14.28 -4.99 -4.98
N ALA A 6 -13.37 -5.75 -5.62
CA ALA A 6 -13.70 -7.08 -6.14
C ALA A 6 -13.81 -8.17 -5.06
N GLN A 7 -13.35 -7.91 -3.84
CA GLN A 7 -13.31 -8.87 -2.74
C GLN A 7 -14.30 -8.56 -1.61
N LEU A 8 -14.87 -7.37 -1.60
CA LEU A 8 -15.75 -6.88 -0.54
C LEU A 8 -17.20 -6.82 -1.02
N SER A 9 -18.12 -6.86 -0.06
CA SER A 9 -19.56 -6.82 -0.32
C SER A 9 -20.12 -5.40 -0.21
N SER A 10 -21.27 -5.17 -0.84
CA SER A 10 -22.00 -3.92 -0.67
C SER A 10 -22.35 -3.69 0.82
N GLY A 11 -22.07 -2.50 1.32
CA GLY A 11 -22.28 -2.12 2.72
C GLY A 11 -21.07 -2.35 3.62
N ASP A 12 -20.03 -3.05 3.15
CA ASP A 12 -18.76 -3.14 3.86
C ASP A 12 -18.08 -1.78 3.97
N ALA A 13 -17.17 -1.66 4.93
CA ALA A 13 -16.28 -0.52 5.05
C ALA A 13 -14.84 -0.90 4.69
N VAL A 14 -14.13 0.06 4.09
CA VAL A 14 -12.71 -0.05 3.78
C VAL A 14 -11.91 1.00 4.54
N LEU A 15 -10.90 0.55 5.27
CA LEU A 15 -9.99 1.42 6.03
C LEU A 15 -8.81 1.85 5.14
N LEU A 16 -8.69 3.15 4.90
CA LEU A 16 -7.56 3.75 4.20
C LEU A 16 -6.59 4.34 5.22
N CYS A 17 -5.42 3.71 5.38
CA CYS A 17 -4.30 4.24 6.14
C CYS A 17 -3.51 5.20 5.22
N ALA A 18 -3.93 6.48 5.22
CA ALA A 18 -3.57 7.45 4.19
C ALA A 18 -2.22 8.15 4.42
N GLY A 19 -1.62 7.97 5.62
CA GLY A 19 -0.31 8.54 5.92
C GLY A 19 -0.33 10.05 6.12
N ASP A 20 0.70 10.73 5.62
CA ASP A 20 0.88 12.17 5.76
C ASP A 20 0.44 12.89 4.48
N ALA A 21 -0.54 13.77 4.60
CA ALA A 21 -1.08 14.56 3.48
C ALA A 21 -0.04 15.52 2.86
N HIS A 22 1.00 15.91 3.59
CA HIS A 22 2.10 16.75 3.08
C HIS A 22 3.14 15.96 2.28
N THR A 23 3.11 14.62 2.34
CA THR A 23 3.95 13.76 1.51
C THR A 23 3.25 13.50 0.18
N PRO A 24 3.77 14.02 -0.97
CA PRO A 24 3.07 13.97 -2.25
C PRO A 24 2.68 12.56 -2.71
N SER A 25 3.52 11.55 -2.44
CA SER A 25 3.21 10.15 -2.78
C SER A 25 2.06 9.59 -1.95
N HIS A 26 2.00 9.89 -0.65
CA HIS A 26 0.89 9.48 0.23
C HIS A 26 -0.42 10.12 -0.22
N TYR A 27 -0.39 11.44 -0.41
CA TYR A 27 -1.56 12.20 -0.88
C TYR A 27 -2.10 11.64 -2.21
N ARG A 28 -1.23 11.43 -3.21
CA ARG A 28 -1.66 10.94 -4.53
C ARG A 28 -2.24 9.53 -4.47
N MET A 29 -1.66 8.65 -3.66
CA MET A 29 -2.18 7.29 -3.50
C MET A 29 -3.53 7.28 -2.79
N ALA A 30 -3.68 8.08 -1.72
CA ALA A 30 -4.95 8.22 -1.03
C ALA A 30 -6.03 8.82 -1.93
N ALA A 31 -5.72 9.93 -2.63
CA ALA A 31 -6.64 10.58 -3.55
C ALA A 31 -7.05 9.66 -4.71
N GLY A 32 -6.12 8.87 -5.26
CA GLY A 32 -6.42 7.89 -6.31
C GLY A 32 -7.32 6.76 -5.81
N PHE A 33 -7.12 6.32 -4.56
CA PHE A 33 -8.00 5.33 -3.95
C PHE A 33 -9.45 5.86 -3.80
N GLU A 34 -9.58 7.06 -3.28
CA GLU A 34 -10.87 7.73 -3.10
C GLU A 34 -11.58 8.03 -4.43
N ALA A 35 -10.80 8.51 -5.41
CA ALA A 35 -11.31 8.78 -6.75
C ALA A 35 -11.88 7.52 -7.39
N TYR A 36 -11.17 6.38 -7.29
CA TYR A 36 -11.67 5.12 -7.83
C TYR A 36 -13.02 4.72 -7.22
N LEU A 37 -13.16 4.78 -5.89
CA LEU A 37 -14.42 4.41 -5.24
C LEU A 37 -15.58 5.32 -5.70
N ARG A 38 -15.33 6.61 -5.80
CA ARG A 38 -16.32 7.62 -6.21
C ARG A 38 -16.71 7.47 -7.69
N GLU A 39 -15.72 7.37 -8.59
CA GLU A 39 -15.93 7.38 -10.03
C GLU A 39 -16.58 6.08 -10.54
N ASN A 40 -16.33 4.98 -9.85
CA ASN A 40 -16.95 3.69 -10.16
C ASN A 40 -18.19 3.39 -9.31
N SER A 41 -18.67 4.36 -8.53
CA SER A 41 -19.84 4.21 -7.64
C SER A 41 -19.76 2.95 -6.79
N VAL A 42 -18.57 2.64 -6.25
CA VAL A 42 -18.35 1.42 -5.46
C VAL A 42 -19.11 1.52 -4.14
N PRO A 43 -19.98 0.57 -3.79
CA PRO A 43 -20.85 0.66 -2.63
C PRO A 43 -20.14 0.28 -1.32
N LEU A 44 -18.97 0.86 -1.07
CA LEU A 44 -18.18 0.69 0.14
C LEU A 44 -18.12 2.00 0.94
N THR A 45 -18.16 1.87 2.27
CA THR A 45 -17.95 3.02 3.17
C THR A 45 -16.45 3.24 3.35
N LEU A 46 -15.95 4.43 3.01
CA LEU A 46 -14.55 4.77 3.24
C LEU A 46 -14.35 5.31 4.66
N VAL A 47 -13.45 4.67 5.41
CA VAL A 47 -12.95 5.12 6.71
C VAL A 47 -11.49 5.51 6.55
N ARG A 48 -11.10 6.72 6.99
CA ARG A 48 -9.71 7.18 6.90
C ARG A 48 -9.00 7.16 8.26
N ALA A 49 -7.75 6.73 8.24
CA ALA A 49 -6.80 6.92 9.34
C ALA A 49 -5.57 7.65 8.79
N ASP A 50 -5.51 8.96 9.07
CA ASP A 50 -4.37 9.81 8.72
C ASP A 50 -3.33 9.78 9.85
N GLY A 51 -2.08 10.03 9.52
CA GLY A 51 -0.96 10.09 10.44
C GLY A 51 0.23 9.28 9.95
N TYR A 52 1.44 9.75 10.29
CA TYR A 52 2.68 9.09 9.83
C TYR A 52 3.82 9.24 10.84
N HIS A 53 3.91 10.39 11.51
CA HIS A 53 5.08 10.73 12.33
C HIS A 53 5.06 10.04 13.69
N ASP A 54 3.91 10.01 14.35
CA ASP A 54 3.74 9.29 15.63
C ASP A 54 3.17 7.88 15.40
N LYS A 55 4.06 6.89 15.53
CA LYS A 55 3.71 5.47 15.36
C LYS A 55 2.74 4.97 16.44
N GLN A 56 2.91 5.45 17.67
CA GLN A 56 2.11 4.95 18.80
C GLN A 56 0.69 5.48 18.70
N GLU A 57 0.55 6.77 18.41
CA GLU A 57 -0.76 7.39 18.18
C GLU A 57 -1.49 6.72 17.02
N LEU A 58 -0.80 6.52 15.89
CA LEU A 58 -1.41 5.87 14.73
C LEU A 58 -1.82 4.41 15.02
N ALA A 59 -0.96 3.64 15.67
CA ALA A 59 -1.29 2.26 16.05
C ALA A 59 -2.51 2.20 16.98
N LEU A 60 -2.62 3.13 17.93
CA LEU A 60 -3.78 3.23 18.82
C LEU A 60 -5.05 3.61 18.02
N ARG A 61 -4.95 4.58 17.12
CA ARG A 61 -6.06 5.00 16.24
C ARG A 61 -6.54 3.86 15.37
N LEU A 62 -5.64 3.11 14.73
CA LEU A 62 -6.00 1.97 13.89
C LEU A 62 -6.76 0.90 14.68
N ARG A 63 -6.27 0.54 15.87
CA ARG A 63 -6.97 -0.43 16.74
C ARG A 63 -8.35 0.05 17.15
N ARG A 64 -8.45 1.31 17.55
CA ARG A 64 -9.72 1.92 17.93
C ARG A 64 -10.71 1.91 16.76
N THR A 65 -10.29 2.34 15.58
CA THR A 65 -11.12 2.34 14.36
C THR A 65 -11.62 0.93 14.01
N LEU A 66 -10.75 -0.08 14.11
CA LEU A 66 -11.11 -1.48 13.88
C LEU A 66 -12.06 -2.05 14.94
N ALA A 67 -12.00 -1.54 16.17
CA ALA A 67 -12.91 -1.93 17.26
C ALA A 67 -14.28 -1.29 17.12
N GLU A 68 -14.34 -0.03 16.69
CA GLU A 68 -15.57 0.77 16.61
C GLU A 68 -16.44 0.42 15.41
N ASP A 69 -15.87 -0.08 14.30
CA ASP A 69 -16.62 -0.42 13.10
C ASP A 69 -16.36 -1.87 12.63
N ALA A 70 -17.25 -2.77 12.98
CA ALA A 70 -17.17 -4.16 12.57
C ALA A 70 -17.35 -4.38 11.05
N ARG A 71 -17.90 -3.41 10.31
CA ARG A 71 -18.08 -3.48 8.86
C ARG A 71 -16.77 -3.34 8.09
N ILE A 72 -15.69 -2.89 8.73
CA ILE A 72 -14.38 -2.80 8.08
C ILE A 72 -13.93 -4.21 7.70
N SER A 73 -14.08 -4.57 6.44
CA SER A 73 -13.73 -5.88 5.87
C SER A 73 -12.53 -5.79 4.93
N GLY A 74 -12.09 -4.57 4.60
CA GLY A 74 -10.89 -4.30 3.80
C GLY A 74 -10.06 -3.17 4.35
N ALA A 75 -8.76 -3.19 4.05
CA ALA A 75 -7.86 -2.12 4.43
C ALA A 75 -6.73 -1.95 3.42
N PHE A 76 -6.31 -0.71 3.19
CA PHE A 76 -5.18 -0.36 2.35
C PHE A 76 -4.28 0.65 3.05
N SER A 77 -2.98 0.51 2.89
CA SER A 77 -1.99 1.48 3.36
C SER A 77 -1.10 2.00 2.24
N VAL A 78 -0.77 3.29 2.28
CA VAL A 78 -0.03 3.99 1.22
C VAL A 78 1.50 3.80 1.29
N SER A 79 2.03 3.19 2.36
CA SER A 79 3.48 2.97 2.51
C SER A 79 3.81 1.71 3.30
N ALA A 80 5.05 1.21 3.17
CA ALA A 80 5.55 0.04 3.87
C ALA A 80 5.38 0.13 5.39
N ARG A 81 5.84 1.24 5.99
CA ARG A 81 5.76 1.47 7.43
C ARG A 81 4.32 1.41 7.95
N LEU A 82 3.41 2.00 7.22
CA LEU A 82 1.99 1.99 7.56
C LEU A 82 1.36 0.61 7.38
N SER A 83 1.86 -0.16 6.41
CA SER A 83 1.42 -1.54 6.17
C SER A 83 1.70 -2.44 7.37
N VAL A 84 2.88 -2.29 7.98
CA VAL A 84 3.25 -3.05 9.19
C VAL A 84 2.33 -2.67 10.35
N LEU A 85 2.16 -1.38 10.63
CA LEU A 85 1.27 -0.90 11.71
C LEU A 85 -0.18 -1.35 11.51
N LEU A 86 -0.66 -1.36 10.27
CA LEU A 86 -2.02 -1.80 9.94
C LEU A 86 -2.17 -3.32 10.16
N ALA A 87 -1.21 -4.12 9.67
CA ALA A 87 -1.22 -5.58 9.86
C ALA A 87 -1.17 -5.95 11.35
N ASP A 88 -0.31 -5.28 12.12
CA ASP A 88 -0.21 -5.46 13.58
C ASP A 88 -1.52 -5.10 14.28
N ALA A 89 -2.17 -4.00 13.88
CA ALA A 89 -3.46 -3.62 14.43
C ALA A 89 -4.54 -4.66 14.15
N VAL A 90 -4.61 -5.17 12.91
CA VAL A 90 -5.56 -6.22 12.51
C VAL A 90 -5.31 -7.50 13.32
N ALA A 91 -4.06 -7.90 13.52
CA ALA A 91 -3.69 -9.08 14.32
C ALA A 91 -4.07 -8.90 15.79
N GLN A 92 -3.72 -7.76 16.42
CA GLN A 92 -4.01 -7.46 17.82
C GLN A 92 -5.51 -7.38 18.11
N MET A 93 -6.31 -6.98 17.13
CA MET A 93 -7.77 -6.97 17.24
C MET A 93 -8.43 -8.32 16.96
N GLY A 94 -7.64 -9.39 16.71
CA GLY A 94 -8.17 -10.71 16.38
C GLY A 94 -8.92 -10.77 15.05
N ARG A 95 -8.68 -9.82 14.14
CA ARG A 95 -9.41 -9.71 12.86
C ARG A 95 -8.63 -10.26 11.66
N ALA A 96 -7.58 -11.03 11.91
CA ALA A 96 -6.84 -11.75 10.87
C ALA A 96 -7.77 -12.63 10.03
N GLY A 97 -7.68 -12.55 8.71
CA GLY A 97 -8.56 -13.24 7.78
C GLY A 97 -9.97 -12.65 7.63
N GLN A 98 -10.43 -11.79 8.55
CA GLN A 98 -11.70 -11.06 8.44
C GLN A 98 -11.53 -9.73 7.67
N VAL A 99 -10.38 -9.07 7.85
CA VAL A 99 -10.03 -7.85 7.13
C VAL A 99 -9.05 -8.19 6.01
N ARG A 100 -9.42 -7.87 4.78
CA ARG A 100 -8.56 -8.03 3.59
C ARG A 100 -7.57 -6.88 3.52
N VAL A 101 -6.31 -7.13 3.83
CA VAL A 101 -5.26 -6.10 3.85
C VAL A 101 -4.48 -6.09 2.54
N VAL A 102 -4.45 -4.93 1.89
CA VAL A 102 -3.54 -4.63 0.79
C VAL A 102 -2.42 -3.73 1.33
N ALA A 103 -1.21 -4.24 1.34
CA ALA A 103 -0.04 -3.52 1.83
C ALA A 103 0.69 -2.80 0.69
N SER A 104 1.55 -1.87 1.03
CA SER A 104 2.48 -1.21 0.11
C SER A 104 3.92 -1.66 0.37
N ASP A 105 4.64 -1.88 -0.72
CA ASP A 105 6.07 -2.17 -0.78
C ASP A 105 6.49 -3.55 -0.22
N LEU A 106 7.52 -4.10 -0.81
CA LEU A 106 7.99 -5.47 -0.57
C LEU A 106 9.20 -5.47 0.38
N PHE A 107 8.92 -5.34 1.69
CA PHE A 107 9.92 -5.42 2.76
C PHE A 107 9.79 -6.73 3.54
N GLY A 108 10.82 -7.08 4.30
CA GLY A 108 10.87 -8.30 5.09
C GLY A 108 9.65 -8.48 6.00
N GLU A 109 9.17 -7.39 6.64
CA GLU A 109 8.00 -7.42 7.51
C GLU A 109 6.69 -7.61 6.73
N THR A 110 6.51 -6.92 5.60
CA THR A 110 5.29 -7.07 4.79
C THR A 110 5.22 -8.46 4.17
N VAL A 111 6.37 -9.04 3.80
CA VAL A 111 6.46 -10.42 3.30
C VAL A 111 6.08 -11.42 4.40
N ARG A 112 6.61 -11.28 5.62
CA ARG A 112 6.22 -12.12 6.76
C ARG A 112 4.72 -12.04 7.04
N ASN A 113 4.18 -10.82 7.10
CA ASN A 113 2.74 -10.61 7.32
C ASN A 113 1.88 -11.28 6.23
N MET A 114 2.37 -11.33 4.98
CA MET A 114 1.70 -12.06 3.90
C MET A 114 1.80 -13.58 4.09
N GLU A 115 2.95 -14.09 4.53
CA GLU A 115 3.14 -15.53 4.82
C GLU A 115 2.24 -15.99 5.97
N GLU A 116 2.09 -15.15 6.99
CA GLU A 116 1.24 -15.38 8.15
C GLU A 116 -0.26 -15.16 7.86
N GLY A 117 -0.60 -14.66 6.67
CA GLY A 117 -1.99 -14.42 6.23
C GLY A 117 -2.61 -13.13 6.75
N LEU A 118 -1.83 -12.25 7.37
CA LEU A 118 -2.28 -10.91 7.80
C LEU A 118 -2.44 -9.94 6.62
N VAL A 119 -1.64 -10.13 5.57
CA VAL A 119 -1.68 -9.35 4.34
C VAL A 119 -2.01 -10.28 3.17
N GLN A 120 -3.03 -9.94 2.38
CA GLN A 120 -3.46 -10.74 1.23
C GLN A 120 -2.72 -10.37 -0.06
N ASN A 121 -2.44 -9.09 -0.24
CA ASN A 121 -1.74 -8.59 -1.43
C ASN A 121 -0.77 -7.47 -1.06
N ILE A 122 0.30 -7.34 -1.83
CA ILE A 122 1.24 -6.22 -1.71
C ILE A 122 1.27 -5.46 -3.04
N LEU A 123 1.12 -4.13 -2.98
CA LEU A 123 1.36 -3.24 -4.12
C LEU A 123 2.86 -2.93 -4.16
N TYR A 124 3.56 -3.53 -5.12
CA TYR A 124 4.99 -3.34 -5.34
C TYR A 124 5.23 -2.23 -6.36
N LYS A 125 5.96 -1.20 -5.97
CA LYS A 125 6.25 -0.01 -6.78
C LYS A 125 7.60 -0.07 -7.49
N ASP A 126 8.31 -1.16 -7.39
CA ASP A 126 9.60 -1.45 -8.01
C ASP A 126 10.65 -0.33 -7.81
N PRO A 127 11.11 -0.10 -6.57
CA PRO A 127 12.07 0.95 -6.26
C PRO A 127 13.42 0.76 -6.96
N ALA A 128 13.81 -0.49 -7.24
CA ALA A 128 15.03 -0.81 -7.98
C ALA A 128 14.95 -0.28 -9.42
N GLN A 129 13.83 -0.52 -10.10
CA GLN A 129 13.62 -0.01 -11.46
C GLN A 129 13.49 1.51 -11.48
N GLN A 130 12.87 2.13 -10.47
CA GLN A 130 12.82 3.59 -10.33
C GLN A 130 14.23 4.18 -10.21
N GLY A 131 15.05 3.62 -9.31
CA GLY A 131 16.44 4.05 -9.11
C GLY A 131 17.29 3.85 -10.37
N TYR A 132 17.18 2.69 -11.03
CA TYR A 132 17.88 2.41 -12.27
C TYR A 132 17.51 3.39 -13.37
N LEU A 133 16.22 3.65 -13.59
CA LEU A 133 15.76 4.60 -14.61
C LEU A 133 16.26 6.02 -14.33
N ALA A 134 16.17 6.47 -13.08
CA ALA A 134 16.68 7.79 -12.70
C ALA A 134 18.19 7.92 -12.93
N ALA A 135 18.98 6.92 -12.50
CA ALA A 135 20.43 6.91 -12.68
C ALA A 135 20.81 6.88 -14.17
N ARG A 136 20.10 6.09 -14.98
CA ARG A 136 20.34 6.03 -16.43
C ARG A 136 20.07 7.36 -17.12
N LEU A 137 18.91 7.98 -16.86
CA LEU A 137 18.56 9.27 -17.44
C LEU A 137 19.56 10.36 -17.04
N MET A 138 19.96 10.38 -15.77
CA MET A 138 20.98 11.30 -15.29
C MET A 138 22.36 11.06 -15.94
N GLY A 139 22.77 9.79 -16.07
CA GLY A 139 24.02 9.41 -16.72
C GLY A 139 24.04 9.79 -18.20
N ASP A 140 22.97 9.56 -18.93
CA ASP A 140 22.85 9.97 -20.33
C ASP A 140 22.93 11.49 -20.49
N PHE A 141 22.29 12.23 -19.58
CA PHE A 141 22.37 13.69 -19.57
C PHE A 141 23.78 14.21 -19.28
N VAL A 142 24.40 13.75 -18.19
CA VAL A 142 25.71 14.27 -17.74
C VAL A 142 26.84 13.84 -18.65
N LEU A 143 26.86 12.58 -19.10
CA LEU A 143 27.99 12.02 -19.85
C LEU A 143 27.87 12.19 -21.37
N ARG A 144 26.65 12.28 -21.88
CA ARG A 144 26.35 12.28 -23.32
C ARG A 144 25.62 13.52 -23.81
N GLY A 145 25.20 14.42 -22.92
CA GLY A 145 24.37 15.58 -23.25
C GLY A 145 22.96 15.25 -23.75
N ILE A 146 22.50 14.01 -23.57
CA ILE A 146 21.17 13.57 -24.03
C ILE A 146 20.14 14.09 -23.04
N GLN A 147 19.28 14.99 -23.51
CA GLN A 147 18.18 15.52 -22.68
C GLN A 147 17.18 14.41 -22.36
N PRO A 148 16.82 14.23 -21.08
CA PRO A 148 15.74 13.30 -20.74
C PRO A 148 14.44 13.78 -21.37
N PRO A 149 13.54 12.87 -21.78
CA PRO A 149 12.22 13.25 -22.24
C PRO A 149 11.51 14.12 -21.21
N ALA A 150 10.81 15.16 -21.66
CA ALA A 150 10.06 16.03 -20.75
C ALA A 150 8.90 15.27 -20.11
N GLY A 151 8.59 15.62 -18.85
CA GLY A 151 7.41 15.10 -18.13
C GLY A 151 7.74 14.08 -17.04
N VAL A 152 6.75 13.31 -16.66
CA VAL A 152 6.82 12.30 -15.60
C VAL A 152 7.09 10.93 -16.22
N HIS A 153 8.11 10.24 -15.73
CA HIS A 153 8.44 8.87 -16.12
C HIS A 153 7.84 7.89 -15.13
N TYR A 154 6.85 7.12 -15.56
CA TYR A 154 6.20 6.13 -14.73
C TYR A 154 6.93 4.79 -14.79
N VAL A 155 7.04 4.15 -13.63
CA VAL A 155 7.42 2.74 -13.50
C VAL A 155 6.17 1.96 -13.15
N GLU A 156 5.98 0.81 -13.78
CA GLU A 156 4.84 -0.05 -13.56
C GLU A 156 4.78 -0.55 -12.11
N SER A 157 3.61 -0.43 -11.49
CA SER A 157 3.34 -1.04 -10.19
C SER A 157 2.68 -2.41 -10.38
N ARG A 158 3.06 -3.37 -9.53
CA ARG A 158 2.57 -4.76 -9.63
C ARG A 158 1.85 -5.16 -8.35
N VAL A 159 0.79 -5.96 -8.51
CA VAL A 159 0.13 -6.61 -7.38
C VAL A 159 0.81 -7.95 -7.13
N ILE A 160 1.35 -8.13 -5.93
CA ILE A 160 2.03 -9.34 -5.51
C ILE A 160 1.05 -10.21 -4.74
N PHE A 161 0.97 -11.47 -5.14
CA PHE A 161 0.24 -12.53 -4.46
C PHE A 161 1.21 -13.43 -3.68
N LYS A 162 0.72 -14.08 -2.62
CA LYS A 162 1.53 -15.02 -1.82
C LYS A 162 2.22 -16.08 -2.68
N SER A 163 1.55 -16.59 -3.71
CA SER A 163 2.09 -17.59 -4.64
C SER A 163 3.30 -17.12 -5.45
N SER A 164 3.48 -15.78 -5.61
CA SER A 164 4.62 -15.24 -6.35
C SER A 164 5.80 -14.80 -5.47
N LEU A 165 5.71 -14.91 -4.14
CA LEU A 165 6.76 -14.46 -3.21
C LEU A 165 8.11 -15.13 -3.46
N ALA A 166 8.13 -16.44 -3.80
CA ALA A 166 9.36 -17.17 -4.09
C ALA A 166 10.16 -16.53 -5.24
N TYR A 167 9.47 -16.09 -6.29
CA TYR A 167 10.09 -15.37 -7.41
C TYR A 167 10.70 -14.05 -6.97
N TYR A 168 9.97 -13.24 -6.20
CA TYR A 168 10.45 -11.92 -5.75
C TYR A 168 11.61 -12.02 -4.76
N ARG A 169 11.66 -13.06 -3.93
CA ARG A 169 12.83 -13.35 -3.08
C ARG A 169 14.05 -13.73 -3.91
N ALA A 170 13.88 -14.63 -4.87
CA ALA A 170 14.98 -15.07 -5.74
C ALA A 170 15.54 -13.94 -6.61
N SER A 171 14.71 -12.97 -7.01
CA SER A 171 15.13 -11.81 -7.79
C SER A 171 15.80 -10.69 -6.96
N GLY A 172 15.87 -10.82 -5.64
CA GLY A 172 16.39 -9.77 -4.76
C GLY A 172 15.49 -8.53 -4.63
N ALA A 173 14.22 -8.63 -5.02
CA ALA A 173 13.28 -7.52 -4.97
C ALA A 173 12.73 -7.24 -3.55
N VAL A 174 12.91 -8.18 -2.61
CA VAL A 174 12.52 -7.99 -1.20
C VAL A 174 13.61 -7.16 -0.52
N CYS A 175 13.26 -5.96 -0.09
CA CYS A 175 14.14 -5.13 0.72
C CYS A 175 14.24 -5.70 2.16
N PRO A 176 15.44 -5.65 2.78
CA PRO A 176 15.65 -6.11 4.16
C PRO A 176 14.88 -5.25 5.17
#